data_9aa009740308e753a311cc5a4800eeab
#
_entry.id   9aa009740308e753a311cc5a4800eeab
#
_cell.length_a   1.000
_cell.length_b   1.000
_cell.length_c   1.000
_cell.angle_alpha   90.00
_cell.angle_beta   90.00
_cell.angle_gamma   90.00
#
_symmetry.space_group_name_H-M   'P 1'
#
loop_
_entity.id
_entity.type
_entity.pdbx_description
1 polymer ?
#
loop_
_entity_poly.entity_id
_entity_poly.type
_entity_poly.pdbx_seq_one_letter_code
_entity_poly.pdbx_strand_id
1 'polypeptide(L)'
;MGSMIEFARNGQRLGGYAAKPEGAGPFPAVIVIQEWWGLNEHIKNVAERYAREGYVALAPDLYRGKVTADPNEAGKLMGALNREEAVKDLLGAIQHLRAMKEVRGDRIGVTGFCMGGSYALLLPCRTKEIRAAAPYYGEIPDEAALRNLACPILYVYGDADFWITKDEVKRLEASLKKLGQAGEVKIYPGAPHAFFNDTRKDVYRQTEAQDAWRRTLDFFAKHLKA
;
A
#
# COMPACT_ATOMS: atom_id res chain seq x y z
N MET A 1 -10.08 -3.71 -17.61
CA MET A 1 -8.70 -4.24 -17.53
C MET A 1 -7.74 -3.09 -17.36
N GLY A 2 -6.73 -3.28 -16.51
CA GLY A 2 -5.68 -2.30 -16.35
C GLY A 2 -4.61 -2.37 -17.44
N SER A 3 -3.69 -1.42 -17.45
CA SER A 3 -2.57 -1.34 -18.38
C SER A 3 -1.33 -0.76 -17.71
N MET A 4 -0.16 -1.10 -18.25
CA MET A 4 1.07 -0.39 -17.92
C MET A 4 0.98 1.04 -18.43
N ILE A 5 1.38 1.97 -17.60
CA ILE A 5 1.43 3.40 -17.93
C ILE A 5 2.79 3.98 -17.59
N GLU A 6 3.08 5.14 -18.14
CA GLU A 6 4.18 6.00 -17.71
C GLU A 6 3.61 7.28 -17.11
N PHE A 7 4.24 7.77 -16.06
CA PHE A 7 3.96 9.08 -15.47
C PHE A 7 5.26 9.80 -15.11
N ALA A 8 5.19 11.09 -14.87
CA ALA A 8 6.38 11.89 -14.66
C ALA A 8 6.52 12.34 -13.20
N ARG A 9 7.77 12.39 -12.73
CA ARG A 9 8.17 13.08 -11.51
C ARG A 9 9.35 13.99 -11.83
N ASN A 10 9.14 15.29 -11.81
CA ASN A 10 10.20 16.28 -12.07
C ASN A 10 11.07 15.97 -13.32
N GLY A 11 10.40 15.58 -14.42
CA GLY A 11 11.07 15.22 -15.67
C GLY A 11 11.59 13.78 -15.76
N GLN A 12 11.60 13.02 -14.66
CA GLN A 12 11.93 11.60 -14.67
C GLN A 12 10.69 10.78 -15.04
N ARG A 13 10.82 9.82 -15.96
CA ARG A 13 9.77 8.86 -16.29
C ARG A 13 9.72 7.73 -15.26
N LEU A 14 8.52 7.43 -14.79
CA LEU A 14 8.20 6.35 -13.88
C LEU A 14 7.20 5.43 -14.53
N GLY A 15 7.40 4.13 -14.37
CA GLY A 15 6.43 3.12 -14.79
C GLY A 15 5.42 2.80 -13.69
N GLY A 16 4.28 2.25 -14.06
CA GLY A 16 3.30 1.73 -13.13
C GLY A 16 2.19 0.98 -13.86
N TYR A 17 1.37 0.28 -13.10
CA TYR A 17 0.17 -0.37 -13.61
C TYR A 17 -1.07 0.38 -13.11
N ALA A 18 -1.90 0.83 -14.03
CA ALA A 18 -3.14 1.53 -13.69
C ALA A 18 -4.36 0.69 -14.08
N ALA A 19 -5.32 0.62 -13.17
CA ALA A 19 -6.62 0.02 -13.44
C ALA A 19 -7.71 1.01 -13.00
N LYS A 20 -8.80 1.09 -13.77
CA LYS A 20 -9.88 2.03 -13.46
C LYS A 20 -11.25 1.36 -13.57
N PRO A 21 -12.24 1.83 -12.79
CA PRO A 21 -13.61 1.37 -12.89
C PRO A 21 -14.20 1.66 -14.29
N GLU A 22 -15.28 0.99 -14.60
CA GLU A 22 -16.14 1.36 -15.72
C GLU A 22 -16.95 2.62 -15.38
N GLY A 23 -17.23 3.43 -16.38
CA GLY A 23 -18.01 4.66 -16.23
C GLY A 23 -17.19 5.95 -16.25
N ALA A 24 -17.88 7.07 -16.07
CA ALA A 24 -17.30 8.40 -16.32
C ALA A 24 -16.49 8.99 -15.13
N GLY A 25 -16.68 8.49 -13.91
CA GLY A 25 -16.04 9.08 -12.72
C GLY A 25 -16.63 10.45 -12.32
N PRO A 26 -15.94 11.28 -11.53
CA PRO A 26 -14.65 10.97 -10.91
C PRO A 26 -14.75 9.96 -9.76
N PHE A 27 -13.76 9.08 -9.68
CA PHE A 27 -13.66 8.03 -8.68
C PHE A 27 -12.62 8.37 -7.60
N PRO A 28 -12.73 7.86 -6.37
CA PRO A 28 -11.63 7.84 -5.43
C PRO A 28 -10.49 6.97 -5.98
N ALA A 29 -9.26 7.19 -5.50
CA ALA A 29 -8.12 6.44 -5.98
C ALA A 29 -7.38 5.72 -4.85
N VAL A 30 -6.66 4.64 -5.18
CA VAL A 30 -5.81 3.89 -4.28
C VAL A 30 -4.45 3.64 -4.93
N ILE A 31 -3.38 4.01 -4.24
CA ILE A 31 -2.02 3.59 -4.59
C ILE A 31 -1.79 2.20 -3.99
N VAL A 32 -1.35 1.24 -4.82
CA VAL A 32 -1.07 -0.15 -4.42
C VAL A 32 0.43 -0.39 -4.50
N ILE A 33 1.11 -0.50 -3.37
CA ILE A 33 2.57 -0.59 -3.34
C ILE A 33 3.01 -2.05 -3.29
N GLN A 34 3.92 -2.40 -4.18
CA GLN A 34 4.45 -3.74 -4.42
C GLN A 34 5.18 -4.34 -3.22
N GLU A 35 5.20 -5.67 -3.16
CA GLU A 35 6.11 -6.43 -2.29
C GLU A 35 7.57 -6.34 -2.81
N TRP A 36 8.51 -6.95 -2.14
CA TRP A 36 9.91 -7.02 -2.54
C TRP A 36 10.19 -7.76 -3.85
N TRP A 37 9.17 -8.42 -4.42
CA TRP A 37 9.25 -9.14 -5.70
C TRP A 37 9.20 -8.23 -6.94
N GLY A 38 8.86 -6.95 -6.79
CA GLY A 38 8.60 -6.02 -7.88
C GLY A 38 7.12 -5.93 -8.24
N LEU A 39 6.81 -5.17 -9.28
CA LEU A 39 5.45 -4.99 -9.80
C LEU A 39 5.02 -6.24 -10.61
N ASN A 40 4.77 -7.32 -9.90
CA ASN A 40 4.40 -8.62 -10.45
C ASN A 40 2.88 -8.74 -10.71
N GLU A 41 2.45 -9.89 -11.25
CA GLU A 41 1.05 -10.14 -11.59
C GLU A 41 0.12 -10.14 -10.36
N HIS A 42 0.61 -10.53 -9.18
CA HIS A 42 -0.18 -10.43 -7.94
C HIS A 42 -0.58 -8.98 -7.65
N ILE A 43 0.37 -8.06 -7.67
CA ILE A 43 0.11 -6.63 -7.40
C ILE A 43 -0.78 -6.00 -8.46
N LYS A 44 -0.58 -6.35 -9.74
CA LYS A 44 -1.46 -5.93 -10.83
C LYS A 44 -2.89 -6.43 -10.63
N ASN A 45 -3.05 -7.70 -10.21
CA ASN A 45 -4.36 -8.27 -9.88
C ASN A 45 -5.02 -7.53 -8.71
N VAL A 46 -4.27 -7.18 -7.66
CA VAL A 46 -4.79 -6.38 -6.54
C VAL A 46 -5.28 -5.01 -7.03
N ALA A 47 -4.54 -4.35 -7.93
CA ALA A 47 -4.98 -3.08 -8.53
C ALA A 47 -6.30 -3.26 -9.33
N GLU A 48 -6.43 -4.34 -10.09
CA GLU A 48 -7.68 -4.64 -10.81
C GLU A 48 -8.84 -4.95 -9.86
N ARG A 49 -8.57 -5.60 -8.72
CA ARG A 49 -9.60 -5.83 -7.68
C ARG A 49 -10.11 -4.49 -7.15
N TYR A 50 -9.24 -3.50 -6.85
CA TYR A 50 -9.68 -2.16 -6.46
C TYR A 50 -10.49 -1.46 -7.54
N ALA A 51 -10.12 -1.64 -8.81
CA ALA A 51 -10.91 -1.06 -9.92
C ALA A 51 -12.34 -1.62 -9.97
N ARG A 52 -12.51 -2.94 -9.77
CA ARG A 52 -13.83 -3.57 -9.67
C ARG A 52 -14.65 -3.06 -8.48
N GLU A 53 -13.98 -2.60 -7.42
CA GLU A 53 -14.60 -2.01 -6.23
C GLU A 53 -14.84 -0.50 -6.34
N GLY A 54 -14.62 0.08 -7.53
CA GLY A 54 -14.95 1.49 -7.80
C GLY A 54 -13.84 2.48 -7.41
N TYR A 55 -12.58 2.05 -7.41
CA TYR A 55 -11.41 2.92 -7.19
C TYR A 55 -10.53 2.96 -8.43
N VAL A 56 -10.02 4.12 -8.82
CA VAL A 56 -8.86 4.16 -9.70
C VAL A 56 -7.65 3.66 -8.93
N ALA A 57 -7.02 2.59 -9.38
CA ALA A 57 -5.86 2.01 -8.73
C ALA A 57 -4.59 2.27 -9.55
N LEU A 58 -3.54 2.73 -8.90
CA LEU A 58 -2.21 2.89 -9.47
C LEU A 58 -1.20 2.11 -8.64
N ALA A 59 -0.53 1.15 -9.27
CA ALA A 59 0.60 0.43 -8.69
C ALA A 59 1.91 0.94 -9.33
N PRO A 60 2.65 1.86 -8.66
CA PRO A 60 3.94 2.35 -9.15
C PRO A 60 4.98 1.25 -9.17
N ASP A 61 5.85 1.26 -10.19
CA ASP A 61 6.98 0.35 -10.29
C ASP A 61 8.24 0.94 -9.63
N LEU A 62 8.49 0.55 -8.40
CA LEU A 62 9.65 1.03 -7.63
C LEU A 62 10.97 0.42 -8.10
N TYR A 63 10.94 -0.65 -8.89
CA TYR A 63 12.14 -1.36 -9.35
C TYR A 63 12.47 -1.13 -10.83
N ARG A 64 11.77 -0.20 -11.50
CA ARG A 64 12.07 0.19 -12.90
C ARG A 64 12.02 -1.02 -13.86
N GLY A 65 10.96 -1.81 -13.79
CA GLY A 65 10.71 -2.96 -14.66
C GLY A 65 11.28 -4.28 -14.15
N LYS A 66 12.01 -4.27 -13.02
CA LYS A 66 12.56 -5.52 -12.48
C LYS A 66 11.52 -6.26 -11.64
N VAL A 67 11.37 -7.55 -11.93
CA VAL A 67 10.52 -8.49 -11.20
C VAL A 67 11.30 -9.78 -11.01
N THR A 68 11.20 -10.39 -9.84
CA THR A 68 11.85 -11.66 -9.56
C THR A 68 10.98 -12.58 -8.70
N ALA A 69 11.24 -13.89 -8.77
CA ALA A 69 10.71 -14.90 -7.86
C ALA A 69 11.83 -15.50 -6.98
N ASP A 70 13.09 -15.10 -7.19
CA ASP A 70 14.24 -15.53 -6.39
C ASP A 70 14.39 -14.63 -5.15
N PRO A 71 14.35 -15.19 -3.92
CA PRO A 71 14.51 -14.41 -2.70
C PRO A 71 15.84 -13.67 -2.59
N ASN A 72 16.93 -14.23 -3.11
CA ASN A 72 18.23 -13.58 -3.07
C ASN A 72 18.27 -12.33 -3.96
N GLU A 73 17.69 -12.42 -5.15
CA GLU A 73 17.58 -11.28 -6.04
C GLU A 73 16.59 -10.23 -5.50
N ALA A 74 15.46 -10.67 -4.93
CA ALA A 74 14.51 -9.77 -4.26
C ALA A 74 15.18 -9.00 -3.10
N GLY A 75 16.00 -9.68 -2.30
CA GLY A 75 16.78 -9.05 -1.23
C GLY A 75 17.77 -8.00 -1.75
N LYS A 76 18.44 -8.25 -2.88
CA LYS A 76 19.32 -7.27 -3.53
C LYS A 76 18.54 -6.07 -4.06
N LEU A 77 17.39 -6.29 -4.73
CA LEU A 77 16.55 -5.22 -5.23
C LEU A 77 16.02 -4.34 -4.11
N MET A 78 15.53 -4.94 -3.02
CA MET A 78 15.06 -4.21 -1.85
C MET A 78 16.19 -3.44 -1.16
N GLY A 79 17.37 -4.04 -1.00
CA GLY A 79 18.53 -3.39 -0.40
C GLY A 79 19.12 -2.25 -1.24
N ALA A 80 18.96 -2.30 -2.57
CA ALA A 80 19.39 -1.25 -3.49
C ALA A 80 18.38 -0.09 -3.62
N LEU A 81 17.14 -0.29 -3.15
CA LEU A 81 16.10 0.73 -3.24
C LEU A 81 16.38 1.86 -2.25
N ASN A 82 16.68 3.04 -2.76
CA ASN A 82 16.82 4.23 -1.94
C ASN A 82 15.45 4.65 -1.40
N ARG A 83 15.29 4.66 -0.07
CA ARG A 83 14.02 4.97 0.61
C ARG A 83 13.46 6.34 0.25
N GLU A 84 14.31 7.38 0.22
CA GLU A 84 13.87 8.75 -0.08
C GLU A 84 13.46 8.90 -1.56
N GLU A 85 14.17 8.25 -2.48
CA GLU A 85 13.78 8.24 -3.89
C GLU A 85 12.47 7.47 -4.10
N ALA A 86 12.26 6.33 -3.42
CA ALA A 86 10.99 5.61 -3.47
C ALA A 86 9.83 6.47 -2.94
N VAL A 87 10.02 7.21 -1.85
CA VAL A 87 9.00 8.15 -1.35
C VAL A 87 8.72 9.24 -2.38
N LYS A 88 9.74 9.81 -3.03
CA LYS A 88 9.53 10.81 -4.09
C LYS A 88 8.77 10.22 -5.29
N ASP A 89 9.03 8.96 -5.66
CA ASP A 89 8.30 8.29 -6.74
C ASP A 89 6.81 8.11 -6.37
N LEU A 90 6.52 7.74 -5.13
CA LEU A 90 5.16 7.64 -4.62
C LEU A 90 4.45 9.00 -4.56
N LEU A 91 5.16 10.07 -4.22
CA LEU A 91 4.63 11.44 -4.32
C LEU A 91 4.32 11.80 -5.79
N GLY A 92 5.18 11.40 -6.73
CA GLY A 92 4.91 11.54 -8.17
C GLY A 92 3.65 10.79 -8.61
N ALA A 93 3.41 9.58 -8.09
CA ALA A 93 2.19 8.82 -8.33
C ALA A 93 0.93 9.53 -7.79
N ILE A 94 1.02 10.17 -6.61
CA ILE A 94 -0.07 11.00 -6.08
C ILE A 94 -0.38 12.17 -7.03
N GLN A 95 0.65 12.90 -7.47
CA GLN A 95 0.47 14.02 -8.39
C GLN A 95 -0.15 13.58 -9.71
N HIS A 96 0.29 12.43 -10.24
CA HIS A 96 -0.31 11.86 -11.45
C HIS A 96 -1.79 11.57 -11.26
N LEU A 97 -2.18 10.88 -10.18
CA LEU A 97 -3.58 10.59 -9.88
C LEU A 97 -4.42 11.86 -9.74
N ARG A 98 -3.89 12.89 -9.07
CA ARG A 98 -4.57 14.18 -8.90
C ARG A 98 -4.80 14.94 -10.21
N ALA A 99 -3.94 14.72 -11.22
CA ALA A 99 -4.06 15.33 -12.53
C ALA A 99 -5.06 14.60 -13.45
N MET A 100 -5.48 13.39 -13.09
CA MET A 100 -6.43 12.61 -13.89
C MET A 100 -7.86 13.14 -13.70
N LYS A 101 -8.58 13.38 -14.80
CA LYS A 101 -9.97 13.87 -14.77
C LYS A 101 -10.93 12.87 -14.13
N GLU A 102 -10.62 11.58 -14.24
CA GLU A 102 -11.41 10.47 -13.69
C GLU A 102 -11.21 10.28 -12.18
N VAL A 103 -10.29 11.02 -11.54
CA VAL A 103 -9.93 10.87 -10.14
C VAL A 103 -10.44 12.05 -9.29
N ARG A 104 -11.06 11.73 -8.15
CA ARG A 104 -11.28 12.70 -7.07
C ARG A 104 -9.95 12.95 -6.36
N GLY A 105 -9.21 13.96 -6.79
CA GLY A 105 -7.84 14.22 -6.36
C GLY A 105 -7.64 14.49 -4.87
N ASP A 106 -8.71 14.75 -4.13
CA ASP A 106 -8.75 14.88 -2.67
C ASP A 106 -9.11 13.55 -1.95
N ARG A 107 -9.34 12.46 -2.68
CA ARG A 107 -9.79 11.16 -2.18
C ARG A 107 -8.84 10.04 -2.60
N ILE A 108 -7.58 10.15 -2.17
CA ILE A 108 -6.53 9.18 -2.47
C ILE A 108 -6.18 8.39 -1.22
N GLY A 109 -6.28 7.08 -1.30
CA GLY A 109 -5.79 6.13 -0.30
C GLY A 109 -4.48 5.48 -0.72
N VAL A 110 -3.84 4.80 0.23
CA VAL A 110 -2.66 3.99 -0.04
C VAL A 110 -2.76 2.65 0.68
N THR A 111 -2.38 1.60 -0.03
CA THR A 111 -2.16 0.26 0.53
C THR A 111 -0.84 -0.29 0.00
N GLY A 112 -0.31 -1.28 0.68
CA GLY A 112 0.92 -1.94 0.25
C GLY A 112 1.19 -3.15 1.13
N PHE A 113 2.01 -4.05 0.63
CA PHE A 113 2.24 -5.37 1.19
C PHE A 113 3.72 -5.59 1.46
N CYS A 114 4.11 -6.14 2.61
CA CYS A 114 5.52 -6.38 2.95
C CYS A 114 6.34 -5.08 2.89
N MET A 115 7.38 -5.01 2.07
CA MET A 115 8.10 -3.77 1.76
C MET A 115 7.14 -2.63 1.40
N GLY A 116 6.14 -2.89 0.57
CA GLY A 116 5.11 -1.89 0.22
C GLY A 116 4.24 -1.48 1.40
N GLY A 117 4.02 -2.35 2.36
CA GLY A 117 3.34 -2.02 3.63
C GLY A 117 4.13 -1.00 4.45
N SER A 118 5.47 -1.11 4.46
CA SER A 118 6.34 -0.12 5.08
C SER A 118 6.17 1.26 4.46
N TYR A 119 6.15 1.33 3.13
CA TYR A 119 5.93 2.60 2.42
C TYR A 119 4.49 3.12 2.57
N ALA A 120 3.49 2.22 2.62
CA ALA A 120 2.09 2.61 2.81
C ALA A 120 1.86 3.26 4.20
N LEU A 121 2.64 2.87 5.21
CA LEU A 121 2.61 3.52 6.53
C LEU A 121 3.48 4.78 6.57
N LEU A 122 4.61 4.80 5.88
CA LEU A 122 5.54 5.93 5.87
C LEU A 122 5.00 7.12 5.06
N LEU A 123 4.34 6.85 3.92
CA LEU A 123 3.91 7.91 2.99
C LEU A 123 2.98 8.95 3.64
N PRO A 124 1.94 8.59 4.42
CA PRO A 124 1.10 9.58 5.11
C PRO A 124 1.83 10.33 6.24
N CYS A 125 3.01 9.89 6.65
CA CYS A 125 3.90 10.66 7.52
C CYS A 125 4.72 11.72 6.76
N ARG A 126 4.72 11.68 5.43
CA ARG A 126 5.51 12.55 4.54
C ARG A 126 4.65 13.51 3.71
N THR A 127 3.33 13.27 3.65
CA THR A 127 2.40 14.12 2.88
C THR A 127 1.01 14.11 3.51
N LYS A 128 0.27 15.20 3.33
CA LYS A 128 -1.14 15.33 3.73
C LYS A 128 -2.11 14.97 2.59
N GLU A 129 -1.62 14.55 1.45
CA GLU A 129 -2.43 14.26 0.26
C GLU A 129 -3.06 12.85 0.30
N ILE A 130 -2.67 11.99 1.26
CA ILE A 130 -3.29 10.69 1.53
C ILE A 130 -4.39 10.86 2.56
N ARG A 131 -5.58 10.35 2.26
CA ARG A 131 -6.78 10.43 3.12
C ARG A 131 -6.99 9.20 3.99
N ALA A 132 -6.44 8.06 3.62
CA ALA A 132 -6.51 6.82 4.38
C ALA A 132 -5.38 5.88 3.97
N ALA A 133 -4.81 5.12 4.91
CA ALA A 133 -3.76 4.16 4.60
C ALA A 133 -4.08 2.79 5.20
N ALA A 134 -3.90 1.74 4.39
CA ALA A 134 -4.07 0.35 4.80
C ALA A 134 -2.78 -0.45 4.58
N PRO A 135 -1.75 -0.27 5.43
CA PRO A 135 -0.51 -1.02 5.35
C PRO A 135 -0.68 -2.47 5.82
N TYR A 136 -0.14 -3.42 5.07
CA TYR A 136 -0.12 -4.84 5.39
C TYR A 136 1.28 -5.28 5.77
N TYR A 137 1.44 -5.78 6.98
CA TYR A 137 2.65 -6.42 7.53
C TYR A 137 3.98 -5.76 7.08
N GLY A 138 4.01 -4.43 7.09
CA GLY A 138 5.19 -3.63 6.77
C GLY A 138 5.90 -3.10 8.00
N GLU A 139 7.16 -2.68 7.82
CA GLU A 139 7.93 -2.02 8.88
C GLU A 139 7.20 -0.80 9.44
N ILE A 140 7.29 -0.65 10.73
CA ILE A 140 6.67 0.45 11.46
C ILE A 140 7.73 1.54 11.66
N PRO A 141 7.50 2.76 11.16
CA PRO A 141 8.43 3.86 11.37
C PRO A 141 8.52 4.25 12.86
N ASP A 142 9.53 5.01 13.19
CA ASP A 142 9.72 5.50 14.55
C ASP A 142 8.60 6.49 14.99
N GLU A 143 8.52 6.76 16.29
CA GLU A 143 7.53 7.68 16.84
C GLU A 143 7.69 9.10 16.29
N ALA A 144 8.89 9.51 15.92
CA ALA A 144 9.14 10.83 15.36
C ALA A 144 8.46 11.00 13.99
N ALA A 145 8.52 9.96 13.15
CA ALA A 145 7.78 9.94 11.88
C ALA A 145 6.26 9.85 12.11
N LEU A 146 5.80 8.98 13.03
CA LEU A 146 4.38 8.81 13.35
C LEU A 146 3.71 10.08 13.88
N ARG A 147 4.45 11.04 14.47
CA ARG A 147 3.92 12.36 14.85
C ARG A 147 3.36 13.14 13.67
N ASN A 148 3.86 12.88 12.46
CA ASN A 148 3.45 13.54 11.23
C ASN A 148 2.37 12.74 10.46
N LEU A 149 1.85 11.65 11.03
CA LEU A 149 0.81 10.85 10.38
C LEU A 149 -0.42 11.71 10.09
N ALA A 150 -0.76 11.87 8.82
CA ALA A 150 -1.74 12.85 8.37
C ALA A 150 -3.14 12.27 8.08
N CYS A 151 -3.32 10.96 8.24
CA CYS A 151 -4.60 10.31 7.94
C CYS A 151 -4.86 9.10 8.85
N PRO A 152 -6.11 8.63 8.96
CA PRO A 152 -6.42 7.35 9.60
C PRO A 152 -5.71 6.17 8.93
N ILE A 153 -5.34 5.16 9.75
CA ILE A 153 -4.73 3.92 9.26
C ILE A 153 -5.54 2.70 9.71
N LEU A 154 -5.50 1.65 8.88
CA LEU A 154 -5.85 0.28 9.23
C LEU A 154 -4.60 -0.59 9.02
N TYR A 155 -3.84 -0.85 10.09
CA TYR A 155 -2.66 -1.70 10.00
C TYR A 155 -3.06 -3.17 10.10
N VAL A 156 -2.72 -3.96 9.07
CA VAL A 156 -3.09 -5.37 8.95
C VAL A 156 -1.87 -6.24 9.23
N TYR A 157 -1.98 -7.18 10.18
CA TYR A 157 -0.87 -7.97 10.70
C TYR A 157 -1.25 -9.41 11.01
N GLY A 158 -0.36 -10.35 10.70
CA GLY A 158 -0.45 -11.74 11.13
C GLY A 158 0.53 -12.02 12.27
N ASP A 159 0.08 -12.63 13.36
CA ASP A 159 0.90 -12.73 14.59
C ASP A 159 1.92 -13.89 14.58
N ALA A 160 1.96 -14.69 13.50
CA ALA A 160 3.04 -15.62 13.18
C ALA A 160 4.05 -15.06 12.16
N ASP A 161 4.09 -13.75 11.99
CA ASP A 161 5.04 -13.06 11.13
C ASP A 161 6.47 -13.21 11.68
N PHE A 162 7.43 -13.55 10.79
CA PHE A 162 8.84 -13.72 11.15
C PHE A 162 9.64 -12.41 11.05
N TRP A 163 9.12 -11.40 10.34
CA TRP A 163 9.80 -10.14 10.06
C TRP A 163 9.30 -9.02 10.98
N ILE A 164 7.99 -8.84 11.07
CA ILE A 164 7.38 -7.85 11.96
C ILE A 164 7.01 -8.54 13.28
N THR A 165 7.49 -8.01 14.39
CA THR A 165 7.26 -8.60 15.71
C THR A 165 5.98 -8.07 16.38
N LYS A 166 5.40 -8.90 17.25
CA LYS A 166 4.25 -8.49 18.08
C LYS A 166 4.55 -7.23 18.92
N ASP A 167 5.79 -7.06 19.37
CA ASP A 167 6.17 -5.92 20.20
C ASP A 167 6.27 -4.64 19.38
N GLU A 168 6.67 -4.72 18.11
CA GLU A 168 6.62 -3.57 17.20
C GLU A 168 5.18 -3.13 16.94
N VAL A 169 4.26 -4.08 16.76
CA VAL A 169 2.83 -3.79 16.56
C VAL A 169 2.21 -3.17 17.82
N LYS A 170 2.52 -3.69 19.01
CA LYS A 170 2.10 -3.06 20.29
C LYS A 170 2.64 -1.64 20.44
N ARG A 171 3.90 -1.40 20.03
CA ARG A 171 4.46 -0.04 20.02
C ARG A 171 3.72 0.89 19.06
N LEU A 172 3.31 0.40 17.90
CA LEU A 172 2.47 1.17 16.97
C LEU A 172 1.14 1.58 17.66
N GLU A 173 0.42 0.63 18.25
CA GLU A 173 -0.84 0.90 18.96
C GLU A 173 -0.64 1.92 20.09
N ALA A 174 0.40 1.74 20.90
CA ALA A 174 0.74 2.67 21.98
C ALA A 174 1.08 4.08 21.46
N SER A 175 1.84 4.17 20.35
CA SER A 175 2.22 5.44 19.72
C SER A 175 1.00 6.14 19.12
N LEU A 176 0.13 5.44 18.43
CA LEU A 176 -1.10 6.01 17.87
C LEU A 176 -1.97 6.60 19.00
N LYS A 177 -2.17 5.84 20.07
CA LYS A 177 -2.93 6.31 21.25
C LYS A 177 -2.28 7.53 21.91
N LYS A 178 -0.96 7.48 22.15
CA LYS A 178 -0.19 8.58 22.77
C LYS A 178 -0.24 9.86 21.94
N LEU A 179 -0.20 9.73 20.61
CA LEU A 179 -0.18 10.86 19.69
C LEU A 179 -1.59 11.34 19.30
N GLY A 180 -2.66 10.67 19.77
CA GLY A 180 -4.04 10.99 19.38
C GLY A 180 -4.32 10.75 17.90
N GLN A 181 -3.54 9.87 17.26
CA GLN A 181 -3.69 9.54 15.84
C GLN A 181 -4.81 8.50 15.64
N ALA A 182 -5.63 8.72 14.62
CA ALA A 182 -6.68 7.78 14.26
C ALA A 182 -6.08 6.53 13.60
N GLY A 183 -6.22 5.37 14.23
CA GLY A 183 -5.71 4.12 13.67
C GLY A 183 -6.30 2.90 14.35
N GLU A 184 -6.43 1.85 13.56
CA GLU A 184 -6.82 0.50 13.97
C GLU A 184 -5.72 -0.47 13.60
N VAL A 185 -5.42 -1.41 14.49
CA VAL A 185 -4.55 -2.55 14.21
C VAL A 185 -5.42 -3.80 14.18
N LYS A 186 -5.44 -4.48 13.04
CA LYS A 186 -6.11 -5.77 12.89
C LYS A 186 -5.09 -6.90 12.91
N ILE A 187 -5.14 -7.71 13.97
CA ILE A 187 -4.26 -8.88 14.15
C ILE A 187 -5.01 -10.15 13.73
N TYR A 188 -4.35 -11.00 12.95
CA TYR A 188 -4.83 -12.33 12.56
C TYR A 188 -3.98 -13.40 13.25
N PRO A 189 -4.55 -14.13 14.25
CA PRO A 189 -3.83 -15.15 14.97
C PRO A 189 -3.37 -16.30 14.06
N GLY A 190 -2.11 -16.71 14.18
CA GLY A 190 -1.51 -17.78 13.38
C GLY A 190 -1.24 -17.48 11.92
N ALA A 191 -1.61 -16.29 11.43
CA ALA A 191 -1.32 -15.90 10.06
C ALA A 191 0.16 -15.50 9.92
N PRO A 192 0.90 -16.06 8.93
CA PRO A 192 2.31 -15.74 8.70
C PRO A 192 2.47 -14.44 7.93
N HIS A 193 3.73 -14.00 7.76
CA HIS A 193 4.07 -12.92 6.82
C HIS A 193 3.55 -13.22 5.41
N ALA A 194 3.07 -12.20 4.71
CA ALA A 194 2.51 -12.30 3.35
C ALA A 194 1.25 -13.19 3.23
N PHE A 195 0.49 -13.39 4.31
CA PHE A 195 -0.72 -14.23 4.32
C PHE A 195 -1.81 -13.79 3.32
N PHE A 196 -1.75 -12.56 2.83
CA PHE A 196 -2.69 -12.04 1.83
C PHE A 196 -2.35 -12.47 0.40
N ASN A 197 -1.12 -12.90 0.13
CA ASN A 197 -0.65 -13.21 -1.22
C ASN A 197 -1.15 -14.59 -1.69
N ASP A 198 -2.23 -14.60 -2.48
CA ASP A 198 -2.90 -15.81 -2.99
C ASP A 198 -2.09 -16.57 -4.06
N THR A 199 -1.00 -16.00 -4.57
CA THR A 199 -0.06 -16.70 -5.46
C THR A 199 0.96 -17.55 -4.70
N ARG A 200 1.08 -17.36 -3.38
CA ARG A 200 2.00 -18.07 -2.50
C ARG A 200 1.27 -19.03 -1.58
N LYS A 201 1.08 -20.27 -2.04
CA LYS A 201 0.32 -21.31 -1.32
C LYS A 201 0.88 -21.68 0.06
N ASP A 202 2.18 -21.49 0.27
CA ASP A 202 2.88 -21.76 1.52
C ASP A 202 2.44 -20.82 2.67
N VAL A 203 2.17 -19.58 2.36
CA VAL A 203 1.82 -18.55 3.35
C VAL A 203 0.38 -18.04 3.26
N TYR A 204 -0.29 -18.21 2.14
CA TYR A 204 -1.66 -17.73 1.96
C TYR A 204 -2.63 -18.31 2.99
N ARG A 205 -3.43 -17.43 3.59
CA ARG A 205 -4.52 -17.78 4.51
C ARG A 205 -5.80 -17.18 3.99
N GLN A 206 -6.60 -18.02 3.32
CA GLN A 206 -7.78 -17.56 2.57
C GLN A 206 -8.78 -16.80 3.43
N THR A 207 -9.14 -17.34 4.59
CA THR A 207 -10.13 -16.73 5.50
C THR A 207 -9.66 -15.35 5.98
N GLU A 208 -8.40 -15.27 6.44
CA GLU A 208 -7.79 -14.05 6.96
C GLU A 208 -7.60 -13.01 5.86
N ALA A 209 -7.19 -13.44 4.67
CA ALA A 209 -7.01 -12.58 3.51
C ALA A 209 -8.35 -11.98 3.03
N GLN A 210 -9.41 -12.77 3.00
CA GLN A 210 -10.75 -12.30 2.64
C GLN A 210 -11.32 -11.32 3.67
N ASP A 211 -11.16 -11.60 4.97
CA ASP A 211 -11.58 -10.67 6.03
C ASP A 211 -10.76 -9.38 5.99
N ALA A 212 -9.44 -9.47 5.81
CA ALA A 212 -8.58 -8.30 5.67
C ALA A 212 -8.96 -7.44 4.47
N TRP A 213 -9.25 -8.06 3.32
CA TRP A 213 -9.72 -7.36 2.12
C TRP A 213 -11.03 -6.62 2.38
N ARG A 214 -12.05 -7.30 2.93
CA ARG A 214 -13.35 -6.69 3.27
C ARG A 214 -13.18 -5.49 4.21
N ARG A 215 -12.41 -5.66 5.31
CA ARG A 215 -12.14 -4.56 6.25
C ARG A 215 -11.44 -3.38 5.59
N THR A 216 -10.50 -3.64 4.70
CA THR A 216 -9.82 -2.58 3.95
C THR A 216 -10.78 -1.84 3.02
N LEU A 217 -11.69 -2.56 2.36
CA LEU A 217 -12.72 -1.93 1.53
C LEU A 217 -13.68 -1.08 2.36
N ASP A 218 -14.15 -1.59 3.50
CA ASP A 218 -15.03 -0.84 4.42
C ASP A 218 -14.33 0.42 4.95
N PHE A 219 -13.06 0.29 5.33
CA PHE A 219 -12.23 1.39 5.77
C PHE A 219 -12.04 2.45 4.67
N PHE A 220 -11.69 2.05 3.46
CA PHE A 220 -11.55 2.96 2.34
C PHE A 220 -12.90 3.57 1.91
N ALA A 221 -14.00 2.81 1.94
CA ALA A 221 -15.32 3.36 1.66
C ALA A 221 -15.67 4.49 2.63
N LYS A 222 -15.43 4.29 3.92
CA LYS A 222 -15.66 5.30 4.96
C LYS A 222 -14.84 6.60 4.75
N HIS A 223 -13.61 6.49 4.29
CA HIS A 223 -12.69 7.63 4.24
C HIS A 223 -12.51 8.24 2.83
N LEU A 224 -12.83 7.49 1.77
CA LEU A 224 -12.59 7.92 0.39
C LEU A 224 -13.88 8.11 -0.42
N LYS A 225 -14.99 7.40 -0.08
CA LYS A 225 -16.26 7.51 -0.82
C LYS A 225 -17.26 8.45 -0.16
N ALA A 226 -17.07 8.71 1.12
CA ALA A 226 -17.90 9.65 1.89
C ALA A 226 -17.69 11.12 1.47
#